data_1b38abdd2671857aa1a1ed05c251b70c
#
_entry.id   1b38abdd2671857aa1a1ed05c251b70c
#
_cell.length_a   1.000
_cell.length_b   1.000
_cell.length_c   1.000
_cell.angle_alpha   90.00
_cell.angle_beta   90.00
_cell.angle_gamma   90.00
#
_symmetry.space_group_name_H-M   'P 1'
#
loop_
_entity.id
_entity.type
_entity.pdbx_description
1 polymer ?
#
loop_
_entity_poly.entity_id
_entity_poly.type
_entity_poly.pdbx_seq_one_letter_code
_entity_poly.pdbx_strand_id
1 'polypeptide(L)' 'MQIDDLFNILHNSLEYKNNGKKISLKDMASSLGISMRTYQDWKLGRAKPQAASIVMKMLGKLDDDEIIRAVRKINTLGDN' A
#
# COMPACT_ATOMS: atom_id res chain seq x y z
N MET A 1 11.82 -7.78 4.78
CA MET A 1 10.76 -7.13 3.97
C MET A 1 11.28 -5.83 3.40
N GLN A 2 11.01 -5.56 2.16
CA GLN A 2 11.38 -4.31 1.51
C GLN A 2 10.20 -3.35 1.50
N ILE A 3 10.47 -2.05 1.31
CA ILE A 3 9.40 -1.03 1.31
C ILE A 3 8.41 -1.25 0.15
N ASP A 4 8.88 -1.76 -0.98
CA ASP A 4 8.00 -2.06 -2.11
C ASP A 4 7.01 -3.17 -1.79
N ASP A 5 7.41 -4.17 -0.97
CA ASP A 5 6.50 -5.21 -0.49
C ASP A 5 5.33 -4.59 0.28
N LEU A 6 5.63 -3.60 1.13
CA LEU A 6 4.62 -2.92 1.92
C LEU A 6 3.58 -2.24 1.03
N PHE A 7 4.05 -1.47 0.03
CA PHE A 7 3.14 -0.77 -0.88
C PHE A 7 2.33 -1.75 -1.73
N ASN A 8 2.94 -2.85 -2.16
CA ASN A 8 2.22 -3.87 -2.93
C ASN A 8 1.16 -4.58 -2.08
N ILE A 9 1.47 -4.90 -0.83
CA ILE A 9 0.50 -5.51 0.08
C ILE A 9 -0.69 -4.57 0.32
N LEU A 10 -0.43 -3.29 0.59
CA LEU A 10 -1.48 -2.33 0.86
C LEU A 10 -2.33 -2.04 -0.38
N HIS A 11 -1.69 -1.96 -1.56
CA HIS A 11 -2.40 -1.80 -2.82
C HIS A 11 -3.37 -2.97 -3.04
N ASN A 12 -2.90 -4.19 -2.84
CA ASN A 12 -3.72 -5.38 -2.99
C ASN A 12 -4.87 -5.42 -1.97
N SER A 13 -4.61 -5.00 -0.74
CA SER A 13 -5.63 -4.93 0.30
C SER A 13 -6.74 -3.94 -0.08
N LEU A 14 -6.38 -2.81 -0.66
CA LEU A 14 -7.35 -1.81 -1.11
C LEU A 14 -8.13 -2.30 -2.32
N GLU A 15 -7.50 -3.06 -3.23
CA GLU A 15 -8.23 -3.70 -4.33
C GLU A 15 -9.23 -4.72 -3.80
N TYR A 16 -8.85 -5.51 -2.82
CA TYR A 16 -9.76 -6.47 -2.19
C TYR A 16 -10.98 -5.76 -1.59
N LYS A 17 -10.75 -4.64 -0.89
CA LYS A 17 -11.83 -3.82 -0.34
C LYS A 17 -12.72 -3.25 -1.46
N ASN A 18 -12.15 -2.99 -2.64
CA ASN A 18 -12.87 -2.48 -3.80
C ASN A 18 -13.56 -3.61 -4.59
N ASN A 19 -14.04 -4.63 -3.89
CA ASN A 19 -14.74 -5.79 -4.47
C ASN A 19 -13.86 -6.60 -5.43
N GLY A 20 -12.55 -6.61 -5.21
CA GLY A 20 -11.60 -7.31 -6.06
C GLY A 20 -11.29 -6.61 -7.37
N LYS A 21 -11.82 -5.43 -7.61
CA LYS A 21 -11.55 -4.68 -8.83
C LYS A 21 -10.16 -4.07 -8.78
N LYS A 22 -9.43 -4.17 -9.87
CA LYS A 22 -8.11 -3.57 -9.99
C LYS A 22 -8.18 -2.05 -9.84
N ILE A 23 -7.21 -1.50 -9.11
CA ILE A 23 -7.04 -0.06 -8.98
C ILE A 23 -5.76 0.32 -9.72
N SER A 24 -5.88 1.20 -10.72
CA SER A 24 -4.70 1.63 -11.48
C SER A 24 -3.74 2.41 -10.60
N LEU A 25 -2.47 2.48 -11.02
CA LEU A 25 -1.48 3.31 -10.35
C LEU A 25 -1.93 4.76 -10.29
N LYS A 26 -2.51 5.25 -11.38
CA LYS A 26 -3.02 6.63 -11.47
C LYS A 26 -4.12 6.88 -10.43
N ASP A 27 -5.10 5.98 -10.36
CA ASP A 27 -6.23 6.15 -9.46
C ASP A 27 -5.80 6.02 -8.00
N MET A 28 -4.91 5.07 -7.70
CA MET A 28 -4.40 4.93 -6.35
C MET A 28 -3.62 6.18 -5.93
N ALA A 29 -2.71 6.64 -6.77
CA ALA A 29 -1.92 7.83 -6.49
C ALA A 29 -2.81 9.04 -6.27
N SER A 30 -3.82 9.22 -7.12
CA SER A 30 -4.78 10.32 -7.01
C SER A 30 -5.50 10.28 -5.66
N SER A 31 -5.93 9.09 -5.22
CA SER A 31 -6.62 8.94 -3.94
C SER A 31 -5.71 9.25 -2.74
N LEU A 32 -4.41 9.13 -2.93
CA LEU A 32 -3.41 9.38 -1.89
C LEU A 32 -2.83 10.81 -1.94
N GLY A 33 -3.22 11.59 -2.95
CA GLY A 33 -2.73 12.96 -3.11
C GLY A 33 -1.29 13.07 -3.58
N ILE A 34 -0.80 12.06 -4.30
CA ILE A 34 0.56 12.05 -4.85
C ILE A 34 0.52 11.78 -6.36
N SER A 35 1.64 12.05 -7.05
CA SER A 35 1.73 11.78 -8.48
C SER A 35 1.83 10.27 -8.75
N MET A 36 1.36 9.85 -9.91
CA MET A 36 1.48 8.46 -10.35
C MET A 36 2.95 8.02 -10.39
N ARG A 37 3.83 8.89 -10.86
CA ARG A 37 5.25 8.58 -10.95
C ARG A 37 5.87 8.36 -9.57
N THR A 38 5.52 9.18 -8.59
CA THR A 38 5.98 9.03 -7.22
C THR A 38 5.52 7.70 -6.65
N TYR A 39 4.25 7.36 -6.82
CA TYR A 39 3.70 6.10 -6.33
C TYR A 39 4.37 4.91 -7.00
N GLN A 40 4.55 4.98 -8.32
CA GLN A 40 5.23 3.94 -9.08
C GLN A 40 6.67 3.72 -8.56
N ASP A 41 7.41 4.79 -8.32
CA ASP A 41 8.77 4.70 -7.79
C ASP A 41 8.79 4.01 -6.43
N TRP A 42 7.83 4.32 -5.57
CA TRP A 42 7.74 3.69 -4.25
C TRP A 42 7.44 2.19 -4.36
N LYS A 43 6.57 1.80 -5.29
CA LYS A 43 6.27 0.38 -5.54
C LYS A 43 7.47 -0.38 -6.11
N LEU A 44 8.43 0.32 -6.66
CA LEU A 44 9.68 -0.27 -7.16
C LEU A 44 10.82 -0.23 -6.13
N GLY A 45 10.53 0.19 -4.91
CA GLY A 45 11.51 0.19 -3.83
C GLY A 45 12.29 1.49 -3.65
N ARG A 46 11.89 2.55 -4.35
CA ARG A 46 12.59 3.86 -4.29
C ARG A 46 11.89 4.84 -3.36
N ALA A 47 11.28 4.33 -2.29
CA ALA A 47 10.54 5.18 -1.37
C ALA A 47 11.48 6.06 -0.54
N LYS A 48 11.05 7.31 -0.32
CA LYS A 48 11.71 8.28 0.56
C LYS A 48 11.03 8.25 1.93
N PRO A 49 11.65 8.84 2.97
CA PRO A 49 11.05 8.83 4.33
C PRO A 49 9.61 9.34 4.41
N GLN A 50 9.24 10.34 3.59
CA GLN A 50 7.86 10.83 3.60
C GLN A 50 6.83 9.78 3.15
N ALA A 51 7.28 8.68 2.54
CA ALA A 51 6.37 7.60 2.17
C ALA A 51 5.68 6.97 3.38
N ALA A 52 6.28 7.10 4.58
CA ALA A 52 5.68 6.57 5.79
C ALA A 52 4.30 7.18 6.08
N SER A 53 4.12 8.49 5.83
CA SER A 53 2.82 9.13 6.03
C SER A 53 1.77 8.59 5.06
N ILE A 54 2.18 8.22 3.86
CA ILE A 54 1.27 7.65 2.86
C ILE A 54 0.88 6.23 3.26
N VAL A 55 1.80 5.45 3.82
CA VAL A 55 1.49 4.13 4.36
C VAL A 55 0.38 4.24 5.41
N MET A 56 0.49 5.20 6.33
CA MET A 56 -0.53 5.42 7.34
C MET A 56 -1.86 5.82 6.72
N LYS A 57 -1.82 6.65 5.67
CA LYS A 57 -3.03 7.04 4.94
C LYS A 57 -3.71 5.83 4.29
N MET A 58 -2.94 4.94 3.69
CA MET A 58 -3.46 3.70 3.09
C MET A 58 -4.11 2.80 4.15
N LEU A 59 -3.44 2.62 5.29
CA LEU A 59 -3.98 1.85 6.40
C LEU A 59 -5.30 2.44 6.89
N GLY A 60 -5.39 3.77 6.95
CA GLY A 60 -6.60 4.46 7.38
C GLY A 60 -7.78 4.27 6.45
N LYS A 61 -7.57 3.80 5.22
CA LYS A 61 -8.64 3.51 4.26
C LYS A 61 -9.19 2.10 4.40
N LEU A 62 -8.56 1.24 5.20
CA LEU A 62 -8.94 -0.15 5.39
C LEU A 62 -9.82 -0.31 6.63
N ASP A 63 -10.70 -1.32 6.61
CA ASP A 63 -11.47 -1.71 7.78
C ASP A 63 -10.58 -2.50 8.74
N ASP A 64 -11.04 -2.65 9.99
CA ASP A 64 -10.26 -3.30 11.05
C ASP A 64 -9.76 -4.69 10.64
N ASP A 65 -10.63 -5.52 10.06
CA ASP A 65 -10.28 -6.87 9.63
C ASP A 65 -9.19 -6.85 8.55
N GLU A 66 -9.27 -5.89 7.65
CA GLU A 66 -8.32 -5.74 6.57
C GLU A 66 -6.96 -5.24 7.05
N ILE A 67 -6.98 -4.36 8.06
CA ILE A 67 -5.75 -3.90 8.72
C ILE A 67 -5.03 -5.08 9.38
N ILE A 68 -5.78 -5.91 10.09
CA ILE A 68 -5.23 -7.09 10.76
C ILE A 68 -4.61 -8.03 9.75
N ARG A 69 -5.28 -8.29 8.64
CA ARG A 69 -4.75 -9.16 7.58
C ARG A 69 -3.48 -8.59 6.97
N ALA A 70 -3.47 -7.29 6.69
CA ALA A 70 -2.31 -6.62 6.12
C ALA A 70 -1.11 -6.71 7.07
N VAL A 71 -1.31 -6.43 8.35
CA VAL A 71 -0.25 -6.50 9.36
C VAL A 71 0.29 -7.92 9.48
N ARG A 72 -0.58 -8.93 9.49
CA ARG A 72 -0.15 -10.33 9.55
C ARG A 72 0.69 -10.71 8.33
N LYS A 73 0.30 -10.26 7.16
CA LYS A 73 1.06 -10.52 5.93
C LYS A 73 2.43 -9.86 5.97
N ILE A 74 2.49 -8.62 6.46
CA ILE A 74 3.75 -7.89 6.63
C ILE A 74 4.66 -8.64 7.60
N ASN A 75 4.12 -9.10 8.73
CA ASN A 75 4.88 -9.85 9.72
C ASN A 75 5.40 -11.16 9.16
N THR A 76 4.61 -11.86 8.35
CA THR A 76 5.03 -13.11 7.70
C THR A 76 6.23 -12.87 6.79
N LEU A 77 6.22 -11.78 6.01
CA LEU A 77 7.34 -11.42 5.15
C LEU A 77 8.57 -10.98 5.95
N GLY A 78 8.34 -10.34 7.10
CA GLY A 78 9.41 -9.87 7.96
C GLY A 78 10.10 -10.96 8.76
N ASP A 79 9.47 -12.12 8.91
CA ASP A 79 9.97 -13.24 9.71
C ASP A 79 10.99 -14.11 8.98
N ASN A 80 11.33 -13.78 7.77
CA ASN A 80 12.31 -14.57 7.00
C ASN A 80 13.76 -14.22 7.36
#